data_21fe65ae34f5488220e7bab1e3ad2570
#
_entry.id   21fe65ae34f5488220e7bab1e3ad2570
#
_cell.length_a   1.000
_cell.length_b   1.000
_cell.length_c   1.000
_cell.angle_alpha   90.00
_cell.angle_beta   90.00
_cell.angle_gamma   90.00
#
_symmetry.space_group_name_H-M   'P 1'
#
loop_
_entity.id
_entity.type
_entity.pdbx_description
1 polymer ?
#
loop_
_entity_poly.entity_id
_entity_poly.type
_entity_poly.pdbx_seq_one_letter_code
_entity_poly.pdbx_strand_id
1 'polypeptide(L)'
;MNKKIVYLGMLLLPVFIMAKMPKELSFGAPVSSSGAPGEVTCAKSGCHDDGSVNNGKALLQAEIGDNIKTYVPGKTYPIKVRITEADVKRFGFQVVALKNSDQLNAGDMGITDAFRTQII
;
A
#
# COMPACT_ATOMS: atom_id res chain seq x y z
N MET A 1 1.32 27.52 45.47
CA MET A 1 1.25 26.52 44.40
C MET A 1 2.11 25.35 44.85
N ASN A 2 1.49 24.20 45.13
CA ASN A 2 2.18 23.06 45.76
C ASN A 2 3.18 22.43 44.79
N LYS A 3 4.47 22.42 45.18
CA LYS A 3 5.58 21.83 44.39
C LYS A 3 5.29 20.37 44.00
N LYS A 4 4.51 19.61 44.74
CA LYS A 4 4.12 18.22 44.46
C LYS A 4 3.23 18.08 43.20
N ILE A 5 2.40 19.09 42.90
CA ILE A 5 1.54 19.06 41.69
C ILE A 5 2.35 19.29 40.42
N VAL A 6 3.42 20.08 40.49
CA VAL A 6 4.31 20.35 39.35
C VAL A 6 5.09 19.07 38.94
N TYR A 7 5.52 18.30 39.94
CA TYR A 7 6.23 17.03 39.63
C TYR A 7 5.31 15.96 39.07
N LEU A 8 4.04 15.91 39.49
CA LEU A 8 3.07 14.95 38.95
C LEU A 8 2.72 15.28 37.49
N GLY A 9 2.60 16.57 37.14
CA GLY A 9 2.38 17.01 35.76
C GLY A 9 3.58 16.74 34.85
N MET A 10 4.79 16.86 35.36
CA MET A 10 6.02 16.62 34.61
C MET A 10 6.32 15.12 34.35
N LEU A 11 5.82 14.24 35.22
CA LEU A 11 5.97 12.79 35.07
C LEU A 11 4.97 12.19 34.07
N LEU A 12 3.81 12.83 33.85
CA LEU A 12 2.78 12.37 32.89
C LEU A 12 3.02 12.85 31.46
N LEU A 13 3.82 13.91 31.25
CA LEU A 13 4.09 14.46 29.94
C LEU A 13 4.82 13.48 28.97
N PRO A 14 5.84 12.73 29.38
CA PRO A 14 6.54 11.82 28.47
C PRO A 14 5.71 10.59 28.07
N VAL A 15 4.71 10.19 28.85
CA VAL A 15 3.86 9.03 28.53
C VAL A 15 2.93 9.33 27.34
N PHE A 16 2.50 10.57 27.17
CA PHE A 16 1.63 10.98 26.06
C PHE A 16 2.34 11.08 24.71
N ILE A 17 3.66 11.29 24.71
CA ILE A 17 4.45 11.45 23.48
C ILE A 17 4.78 10.08 22.87
N MET A 18 4.85 9.01 23.65
CA MET A 18 5.15 7.67 23.17
C MET A 18 3.96 6.92 22.51
N ALA A 19 2.75 7.45 22.63
CA ALA A 19 1.53 6.78 22.17
C ALA A 19 1.24 6.93 20.66
N LYS A 20 2.10 7.61 19.88
CA LYS A 20 1.88 7.88 18.45
C LYS A 20 3.00 7.36 17.56
N MET A 21 3.56 6.21 17.86
CA MET A 21 4.36 5.54 16.83
C MET A 21 3.43 4.87 15.82
N PRO A 22 3.54 5.18 14.53
CA PRO A 22 2.76 4.48 13.52
C PRO A 22 3.09 2.98 13.62
N LYS A 23 2.04 2.17 13.74
CA LYS A 23 2.18 0.72 13.76
C LYS A 23 2.66 0.29 12.37
N GLU A 24 3.90 -0.13 12.25
CA GLU A 24 4.39 -0.73 11.00
C GLU A 24 3.52 -1.94 10.65
N LEU A 25 2.89 -1.88 9.49
CA LEU A 25 2.13 -2.99 8.94
C LEU A 25 3.09 -3.96 8.26
N SER A 26 3.65 -4.89 9.05
CA SER A 26 4.64 -5.88 8.57
C SER A 26 4.08 -6.84 7.52
N PHE A 27 2.77 -6.96 7.41
CA PHE A 27 2.07 -7.83 6.46
C PHE A 27 1.56 -7.11 5.21
N GLY A 28 2.00 -5.87 4.98
CA GLY A 28 1.59 -5.07 3.83
C GLY A 28 0.43 -4.11 4.11
N ALA A 29 -0.03 -3.43 3.09
CA ALA A 29 -1.15 -2.49 3.17
C ALA A 29 -2.46 -3.23 3.48
N PRO A 30 -3.42 -2.56 4.15
CA PRO A 30 -4.76 -3.10 4.31
C PRO A 30 -5.40 -3.44 2.95
N VAL A 31 -6.31 -4.42 2.94
CA VAL A 31 -7.13 -4.73 1.76
C VAL A 31 -7.86 -3.47 1.27
N SER A 32 -8.24 -3.45 0.00
CA SER A 32 -8.96 -2.34 -0.64
C SER A 32 -8.18 -1.00 -0.60
N SER A 33 -6.88 -1.05 -0.83
CA SER A 33 -6.00 0.13 -0.90
C SER A 33 -5.33 0.31 -2.26
N SER A 34 -5.86 -0.31 -3.31
CA SER A 34 -5.30 -0.25 -4.67
C SER A 34 -5.59 1.06 -5.39
N GLY A 35 -6.54 1.85 -4.91
CA GLY A 35 -7.03 3.05 -5.60
C GLY A 35 -8.02 2.74 -6.73
N ALA A 36 -8.49 1.50 -6.85
CA ALA A 36 -9.57 1.12 -7.76
C ALA A 36 -10.90 1.81 -7.39
N PRO A 37 -11.89 1.87 -8.28
CA PRO A 37 -13.19 2.43 -7.97
C PRO A 37 -13.78 1.83 -6.69
N GLY A 38 -14.10 2.68 -5.72
CA GLY A 38 -14.60 2.27 -4.40
C GLY A 38 -13.54 1.91 -3.36
N GLU A 39 -12.25 1.90 -3.73
CA GLU A 39 -11.15 1.65 -2.82
C GLU A 39 -10.40 2.94 -2.45
N VAL A 40 -9.71 2.90 -1.33
CA VAL A 40 -8.78 3.97 -0.93
C VAL A 40 -7.43 3.76 -1.61
N THR A 41 -6.53 4.73 -1.49
CA THR A 41 -5.13 4.60 -1.90
C THR A 41 -4.21 4.41 -0.71
N CYS A 42 -2.97 4.01 -0.96
CA CYS A 42 -1.92 3.97 0.07
C CYS A 42 -1.64 5.35 0.70
N ALA A 43 -2.03 6.44 0.03
CA ALA A 43 -1.96 7.81 0.54
C ALA A 43 -3.15 8.20 1.45
N LYS A 44 -3.90 7.21 1.96
CA LYS A 44 -4.94 7.46 2.96
C LYS A 44 -4.31 8.00 4.25
N SER A 45 -5.06 8.89 4.91
CA SER A 45 -4.67 9.48 6.20
C SER A 45 -4.20 8.43 7.22
N GLY A 46 -3.06 8.68 7.82
CA GLY A 46 -2.41 7.80 8.78
C GLY A 46 -1.55 6.67 8.17
N CYS A 47 -1.40 6.65 6.82
CA CYS A 47 -0.50 5.74 6.11
C CYS A 47 0.62 6.54 5.41
N HIS A 48 0.43 6.91 4.14
CA HIS A 48 1.39 7.69 3.34
C HIS A 48 0.74 9.02 2.92
N ASP A 49 0.36 9.85 3.88
CA ASP A 49 -0.37 11.11 3.69
C ASP A 49 0.49 12.37 3.88
N ASP A 50 1.80 12.21 3.98
CA ASP A 50 2.77 13.29 4.14
C ASP A 50 3.14 14.00 2.83
N GLY A 51 2.52 13.62 1.71
CA GLY A 51 2.74 14.21 0.40
C GLY A 51 1.58 14.03 -0.58
N SER A 52 1.70 14.66 -1.74
CA SER A 52 0.72 14.48 -2.82
C SER A 52 0.91 13.11 -3.48
N VAL A 53 -0.20 12.51 -3.91
CA VAL A 53 -0.18 11.26 -4.68
C VAL A 53 0.66 11.46 -5.96
N ASN A 54 1.48 10.48 -6.31
CA ASN A 54 2.39 10.50 -7.47
C ASN A 54 3.49 11.59 -7.45
N ASN A 55 3.81 12.12 -6.30
CA ASN A 55 4.89 13.13 -6.14
C ASN A 55 6.26 12.50 -5.79
N GLY A 56 6.35 11.18 -5.68
CA GLY A 56 7.60 10.45 -5.41
C GLY A 56 8.51 10.36 -6.63
N LYS A 57 9.76 9.94 -6.39
CA LYS A 57 10.77 9.69 -7.43
C LYS A 57 10.76 8.24 -7.91
N ALA A 58 9.97 7.38 -7.28
CA ALA A 58 9.86 5.97 -7.64
C ALA A 58 9.29 5.81 -9.05
N LEU A 59 9.91 4.96 -9.84
CA LEU A 59 9.39 4.54 -11.14
C LEU A 59 8.62 3.24 -10.96
N LEU A 60 7.33 3.27 -11.27
CA LEU A 60 6.45 2.11 -11.32
C LEU A 60 6.18 1.71 -12.77
N GLN A 61 6.42 0.46 -13.09
CA GLN A 61 6.08 -0.16 -14.37
C GLN A 61 5.24 -1.40 -14.11
N ALA A 62 4.14 -1.53 -14.83
CA ALA A 62 3.28 -2.72 -14.81
C ALA A 62 3.05 -3.19 -16.24
N GLU A 63 3.25 -4.48 -16.49
CA GLU A 63 3.11 -5.13 -17.78
C GLU A 63 2.22 -6.37 -17.64
N ILE A 64 1.37 -6.59 -18.62
CA ILE A 64 0.53 -7.80 -18.72
C ILE A 64 0.88 -8.52 -20.03
N GLY A 65 1.31 -9.79 -19.92
CA GLY A 65 1.53 -10.66 -21.05
C GLY A 65 2.36 -10.05 -22.18
N ASP A 66 3.57 -9.59 -21.88
CA ASP A 66 4.46 -8.94 -22.85
C ASP A 66 3.82 -7.74 -23.58
N ASN A 67 3.12 -6.88 -22.83
CA ASN A 67 2.44 -5.68 -23.30
C ASN A 67 1.27 -5.93 -24.27
N ILE A 68 0.50 -6.98 -24.05
CA ILE A 68 -0.70 -7.24 -24.86
C ILE A 68 -1.68 -6.07 -24.79
N LYS A 69 -2.38 -5.84 -25.90
CA LYS A 69 -3.42 -4.80 -26.00
C LYS A 69 -4.83 -5.37 -25.82
N THR A 70 -4.99 -6.68 -26.04
CA THR A 70 -6.27 -7.37 -25.95
C THR A 70 -6.08 -8.72 -25.31
N TYR A 71 -6.89 -9.05 -24.34
CA TYR A 71 -6.87 -10.35 -23.70
C TYR A 71 -7.83 -11.34 -24.41
N VAL A 72 -7.55 -12.61 -24.24
CA VAL A 72 -8.42 -13.71 -24.68
C VAL A 72 -9.02 -14.36 -23.43
N PRO A 73 -10.35 -14.43 -23.31
CA PRO A 73 -11.00 -15.09 -22.18
C PRO A 73 -10.51 -16.53 -21.99
N GLY A 74 -10.32 -16.94 -20.74
CA GLY A 74 -9.82 -18.27 -20.38
C GLY A 74 -8.31 -18.46 -20.52
N LYS A 75 -7.56 -17.48 -21.00
CA LYS A 75 -6.11 -17.54 -21.10
C LYS A 75 -5.45 -16.87 -19.88
N THR A 76 -4.42 -17.50 -19.34
CA THR A 76 -3.58 -16.94 -18.26
C THR A 76 -2.49 -16.04 -18.84
N TYR A 77 -2.27 -14.89 -18.21
CA TYR A 77 -1.26 -13.91 -18.57
C TYR A 77 -0.37 -13.58 -17.36
N PRO A 78 0.95 -13.53 -17.51
CA PRO A 78 1.82 -13.05 -16.45
C PRO A 78 1.63 -11.54 -16.25
N ILE A 79 1.61 -11.12 -14.98
CA ILE A 79 1.66 -9.71 -14.60
C ILE A 79 3.04 -9.46 -14.00
N LYS A 80 3.76 -8.49 -14.56
CA LYS A 80 5.08 -8.07 -14.07
C LYS A 80 4.95 -6.66 -13.48
N VAL A 81 5.29 -6.52 -12.21
CA VAL A 81 5.37 -5.21 -11.54
C VAL A 81 6.83 -4.93 -11.22
N ARG A 82 7.34 -3.79 -11.65
CA ARG A 82 8.69 -3.32 -11.35
C ARG A 82 8.59 -1.95 -10.69
N ILE A 83 9.22 -1.81 -9.51
CA ILE A 83 9.31 -0.55 -8.79
C ILE A 83 10.79 -0.29 -8.52
N THR A 84 11.26 0.91 -8.83
CA THR A 84 12.65 1.31 -8.62
C THR A 84 12.75 2.74 -8.08
N GLU A 85 13.57 2.91 -7.07
CA GLU A 85 13.97 4.22 -6.54
C GLU A 85 15.37 4.09 -5.93
N ALA A 86 16.20 5.11 -6.09
CA ALA A 86 17.54 5.12 -5.51
C ALA A 86 17.44 5.07 -3.98
N ASP A 87 18.33 4.29 -3.36
CA ASP A 87 18.48 4.14 -1.91
C ASP A 87 17.26 3.53 -1.17
N VAL A 88 16.20 3.13 -1.88
CA VAL A 88 15.05 2.43 -1.31
C VAL A 88 15.21 0.92 -1.49
N LYS A 89 15.06 0.16 -0.39
CA LYS A 89 15.25 -1.30 -0.36
C LYS A 89 13.95 -2.10 -0.30
N ARG A 90 12.84 -1.45 0.04
CA ARG A 90 11.54 -2.12 0.20
C ARG A 90 10.48 -1.33 -0.53
N PHE A 91 9.67 -2.04 -1.28
CA PHE A 91 8.53 -1.51 -1.99
C PHE A 91 7.30 -2.36 -1.68
N GLY A 92 6.13 -1.73 -1.66
CA GLY A 92 4.86 -2.41 -1.63
C GLY A 92 4.01 -2.01 -2.82
N PHE A 93 3.13 -2.89 -3.25
CA PHE A 93 2.13 -2.59 -4.28
C PHE A 93 0.86 -3.40 -4.02
N GLN A 94 -0.23 -2.89 -4.54
CA GLN A 94 -1.46 -3.67 -4.74
C GLN A 94 -1.86 -3.56 -6.20
N VAL A 95 -2.42 -4.65 -6.73
CA VAL A 95 -2.96 -4.71 -8.08
C VAL A 95 -4.28 -5.46 -8.05
N VAL A 96 -5.25 -4.94 -8.79
CA VAL A 96 -6.55 -5.57 -9.00
C VAL A 96 -6.88 -5.52 -10.48
N ALA A 97 -7.53 -6.55 -10.99
CA ALA A 97 -8.08 -6.57 -12.33
C ALA A 97 -9.60 -6.44 -12.25
N LEU A 98 -10.15 -5.46 -12.93
CA LEU A 98 -11.60 -5.20 -12.95
C LEU A 98 -12.14 -5.25 -14.36
N LYS A 99 -13.38 -5.73 -14.48
CA LYS A 99 -14.16 -5.64 -15.72
C LYS A 99 -14.59 -4.19 -15.95
N ASN A 100 -14.48 -3.70 -17.17
CA ASN A 100 -14.93 -2.35 -17.51
C ASN A 100 -16.46 -2.18 -17.43
N SER A 101 -17.22 -3.26 -17.56
CA SER A 101 -18.68 -3.22 -17.60
C SER A 101 -19.33 -2.92 -16.26
N ASP A 102 -18.78 -3.46 -15.18
CA ASP A 102 -19.44 -3.46 -13.85
C ASP A 102 -18.46 -3.21 -12.69
N GLN A 103 -17.19 -3.03 -13.01
CA GLN A 103 -16.10 -2.83 -12.02
C GLN A 103 -15.92 -3.99 -11.03
N LEU A 104 -16.48 -5.17 -11.36
CA LEU A 104 -16.25 -6.39 -10.57
C LEU A 104 -14.93 -7.06 -10.98
N ASN A 105 -14.41 -7.91 -10.12
CA ASN A 105 -13.17 -8.64 -10.36
C ASN A 105 -13.18 -9.36 -11.72
N ALA A 106 -12.09 -9.24 -12.43
CA ALA A 106 -11.86 -9.88 -13.73
C ALA A 106 -10.82 -11.00 -13.57
N GLY A 107 -11.29 -12.24 -13.71
CA GLY A 107 -10.41 -13.42 -13.62
C GLY A 107 -9.93 -13.74 -12.21
N ASP A 108 -9.06 -14.75 -12.13
CA ASP A 108 -8.47 -15.22 -10.89
C ASP A 108 -6.97 -14.86 -10.87
N MET A 109 -6.49 -14.35 -9.74
CA MET A 109 -5.08 -14.04 -9.54
C MET A 109 -4.34 -15.28 -9.04
N GLY A 110 -3.18 -15.56 -9.62
CA GLY A 110 -2.25 -16.59 -9.16
C GLY A 110 -0.93 -15.99 -8.72
N ILE A 111 -0.34 -16.53 -7.65
CA ILE A 111 0.96 -16.12 -7.15
C ILE A 111 2.07 -16.87 -7.91
N THR A 112 3.05 -16.16 -8.42
CA THR A 112 4.27 -16.74 -9.03
C THR A 112 5.49 -16.64 -8.11
N ASP A 113 5.47 -15.75 -7.12
CA ASP A 113 6.52 -15.58 -6.13
C ASP A 113 5.92 -15.40 -4.72
N ALA A 114 5.73 -16.52 -4.04
CA ALA A 114 5.12 -16.56 -2.70
C ALA A 114 6.00 -15.93 -1.59
N PHE A 115 7.28 -15.67 -1.85
CA PHE A 115 8.15 -15.01 -0.89
C PHE A 115 7.96 -13.48 -0.87
N ARG A 116 7.49 -12.91 -1.97
CA ARG A 116 7.36 -11.47 -2.15
C ARG A 116 5.94 -10.99 -2.42
N THR A 117 5.03 -11.90 -2.72
CA THR A 117 3.65 -11.57 -3.08
C THR A 117 2.66 -12.47 -2.35
N GLN A 118 1.46 -11.93 -2.10
CA GLN A 118 0.33 -12.65 -1.52
C GLN A 118 -0.98 -12.19 -2.15
N ILE A 119 -2.00 -13.03 -2.10
CA ILE A 119 -3.38 -12.64 -2.41
C ILE A 119 -4.03 -12.20 -1.09
N ILE A 120 -4.71 -11.07 -1.10
CA ILE A 120 -5.36 -10.47 0.07
C ILE A 120 -6.84 -10.19 -0.23
#